data_40a4083dbb43f9b490091059d92ca62b
#
_entry.id   40a4083dbb43f9b490091059d92ca62b
#
_cell.length_a   1.000
_cell.length_b   1.000
_cell.length_c   1.000
_cell.angle_alpha   90.00
_cell.angle_beta   90.00
_cell.angle_gamma   90.00
#
_symmetry.space_group_name_H-M   'P 1'
#
loop_
_entity.id
_entity.type
_entity.pdbx_description
1 polymer ?
#
loop_
_entity_poly.entity_id
_entity_poly.type
_entity_poly.pdbx_seq_one_letter_code
_entity_poly.pdbx_strand_id
1 'polypeptide(L)'
;PERDADVEVVETIPENQALIYRLSGDYHPQHIDWEYAAENGEPRPILHAISYAGVVMRHAINSFVPGEPERITRFKTRITSPVHPGSTLKTKLWKVGEGELRFMLVDADADETGAKPHLNWGIIEYR
;
A
#
# COMPACT_ATOMS: atom_id res chain seq x y z
N PRO A 1 -2.54 -14.86 -7.14
CA PRO A 1 -2.14 -16.27 -7.38
C PRO A 1 -2.43 -17.15 -6.16
N GLU A 2 -2.72 -18.44 -6.41
CA GLU A 2 -3.02 -19.42 -5.37
C GLU A 2 -1.75 -20.14 -4.85
N ARG A 3 -0.69 -19.39 -4.68
CA ARG A 3 0.59 -19.85 -4.15
C ARG A 3 1.20 -18.80 -3.25
N ASP A 4 2.21 -19.17 -2.49
CA ASP A 4 2.97 -18.23 -1.67
C ASP A 4 3.59 -17.13 -2.54
N ALA A 5 3.68 -15.94 -1.97
CA ALA A 5 4.33 -14.82 -2.65
C ALA A 5 5.82 -15.12 -2.87
N ASP A 6 6.36 -14.64 -3.97
CA ASP A 6 7.80 -14.75 -4.23
C ASP A 6 8.61 -13.82 -3.34
N VAL A 7 8.02 -12.67 -2.99
CA VAL A 7 8.63 -11.68 -2.10
C VAL A 7 7.57 -11.13 -1.16
N GLU A 8 7.91 -11.03 0.12
CA GLU A 8 7.11 -10.33 1.12
C GLU A 8 7.98 -9.25 1.78
N VAL A 9 7.46 -8.02 1.88
CA VAL A 9 8.15 -6.91 2.53
C VAL A 9 7.25 -6.31 3.59
N VAL A 10 7.74 -6.25 4.82
CA VAL A 10 7.02 -5.68 5.97
C VAL A 10 7.56 -4.29 6.27
N GLU A 11 6.66 -3.34 6.46
CA GLU A 11 7.02 -1.96 6.81
C GLU A 11 5.96 -1.35 7.72
N THR A 12 6.42 -0.63 8.76
CA THR A 12 5.53 0.16 9.61
C THR A 12 5.41 1.57 9.04
N ILE A 13 4.18 2.02 8.80
CA ILE A 13 3.90 3.38 8.33
C ILE A 13 4.05 4.34 9.52
N PRO A 14 4.85 5.41 9.40
CA PRO A 14 4.97 6.41 10.45
C PRO A 14 3.62 7.02 10.84
N GLU A 15 3.42 7.29 12.12
CA GLU A 15 2.17 7.88 12.62
C GLU A 15 1.89 9.27 12.04
N ASN A 16 2.93 10.01 11.65
CA ASN A 16 2.83 11.34 11.03
C ASN A 16 2.80 11.31 9.51
N GLN A 17 2.68 10.15 8.88
CA GLN A 17 2.76 10.04 7.42
C GLN A 17 1.71 10.88 6.70
N ALA A 18 0.47 10.92 7.20
CA ALA A 18 -0.59 11.71 6.58
C ALA A 18 -0.32 13.22 6.68
N LEU A 19 0.28 13.68 7.79
CA LEU A 19 0.66 15.08 7.95
C LEU A 19 1.75 15.50 6.95
N ILE A 20 2.65 14.58 6.62
CA ILE A 20 3.71 14.81 5.63
C ILE A 20 3.13 14.75 4.22
N TYR A 21 2.36 13.70 3.92
CA TYR A 21 1.83 13.47 2.57
C TYR A 21 0.86 14.57 2.13
N ARG A 22 0.03 15.10 3.04
CA ARG A 22 -0.91 16.18 2.71
C ARG A 22 -0.22 17.42 2.10
N LEU A 23 1.06 17.62 2.41
CA LEU A 23 1.85 18.72 1.84
C LEU A 23 2.05 18.60 0.33
N SER A 24 1.77 17.43 -0.25
CA SER A 24 1.76 17.24 -1.71
C SER A 24 0.50 17.79 -2.39
N GLY A 25 -0.46 18.32 -1.62
CA GLY A 25 -1.65 19.00 -2.17
C GLY A 25 -2.99 18.37 -1.84
N ASP A 26 -3.04 17.25 -1.12
CA ASP A 26 -4.30 16.63 -0.69
C ASP A 26 -4.59 16.97 0.77
N TYR A 27 -5.42 17.99 0.98
CA TYR A 27 -5.74 18.54 2.30
C TYR A 27 -7.08 18.06 2.86
N HIS A 28 -7.65 16.99 2.32
CA HIS A 28 -8.95 16.48 2.77
C HIS A 28 -8.89 16.15 4.27
N PRO A 29 -9.88 16.60 5.10
CA PRO A 29 -9.85 16.45 6.55
C PRO A 29 -9.84 14.99 7.04
N GLN A 30 -10.34 14.04 6.25
CA GLN A 30 -10.34 12.61 6.63
C GLN A 30 -8.95 12.06 6.97
N HIS A 31 -7.88 12.75 6.53
CA HIS A 31 -6.52 12.27 6.72
C HIS A 31 -5.85 12.80 8.00
N ILE A 32 -6.40 13.85 8.62
CA ILE A 32 -5.78 14.48 9.79
C ILE A 32 -6.75 14.87 10.90
N ASP A 33 -8.05 14.97 10.62
CA ASP A 33 -9.05 15.47 11.56
C ASP A 33 -9.77 14.32 12.26
N TRP A 34 -9.59 14.21 13.58
CA TRP A 34 -10.16 13.14 14.39
C TRP A 34 -11.69 13.25 14.52
N GLU A 35 -12.24 14.47 14.61
CA GLU A 35 -13.69 14.66 14.68
C GLU A 35 -14.32 14.25 13.35
N TYR A 36 -13.76 14.71 12.25
CA TYR A 36 -14.22 14.33 10.91
C TYR A 36 -14.18 12.81 10.70
N ALA A 37 -13.08 12.15 11.09
CA ALA A 37 -12.94 10.71 10.99
C ALA A 37 -14.05 9.99 11.78
N ALA A 38 -14.28 10.40 13.04
CA ALA A 38 -15.30 9.81 13.89
C ALA A 38 -16.72 9.99 13.32
N GLU A 39 -17.04 11.17 12.79
CA GLU A 39 -18.32 11.46 12.15
C GLU A 39 -18.57 10.61 10.89
N ASN A 40 -17.50 10.15 10.24
CA ASN A 40 -17.56 9.31 9.05
C ASN A 40 -17.31 7.81 9.33
N GLY A 41 -17.39 7.41 10.58
CA GLY A 41 -17.34 6.01 10.99
C GLY A 41 -15.94 5.41 11.08
N GLU A 42 -14.89 6.24 11.00
CA GLU A 42 -13.52 5.81 11.18
C GLU A 42 -13.05 6.02 12.61
N PRO A 43 -12.32 5.03 13.21
CA PRO A 43 -11.84 5.19 14.59
C PRO A 43 -10.76 6.26 14.71
N ARG A 44 -10.10 6.62 13.63
CA ARG A 44 -9.06 7.64 13.52
C ARG A 44 -8.83 8.03 12.05
N PRO A 45 -8.11 9.15 11.79
CA PRO A 45 -7.82 9.56 10.42
C PRO A 45 -7.14 8.47 9.58
N ILE A 46 -7.49 8.41 8.30
CA ILE A 46 -6.97 7.43 7.36
C ILE A 46 -5.85 8.03 6.50
N LEU A 47 -4.89 7.19 6.09
CA LEU A 47 -3.81 7.60 5.21
C LEU A 47 -4.30 7.73 3.76
N HIS A 48 -3.71 8.66 3.01
CA HIS A 48 -3.93 8.79 1.57
C HIS A 48 -3.56 7.49 0.85
N ALA A 49 -4.44 7.01 0.00
CA ALA A 49 -4.22 5.75 -0.72
C ALA A 49 -3.00 5.80 -1.65
N ILE A 50 -2.74 6.94 -2.26
CA ILE A 50 -1.57 7.11 -3.13
C ILE A 50 -0.26 7.01 -2.32
N SER A 51 -0.26 7.40 -1.05
CA SER A 51 0.91 7.27 -0.19
C SER A 51 1.32 5.80 0.00
N TYR A 52 0.39 4.93 0.40
CA TYR A 52 0.75 3.52 0.59
C TYR A 52 0.85 2.73 -0.73
N ALA A 53 0.21 3.19 -1.80
CA ALA A 53 0.49 2.67 -3.14
C ALA A 53 1.96 2.94 -3.54
N GLY A 54 2.48 4.12 -3.20
CA GLY A 54 3.90 4.45 -3.38
C GLY A 54 4.84 3.55 -2.58
N VAL A 55 4.45 3.17 -1.37
CA VAL A 55 5.20 2.20 -0.55
C VAL A 55 5.32 0.85 -1.27
N VAL A 56 4.20 0.32 -1.80
CA VAL A 56 4.20 -0.91 -2.59
C VAL A 56 5.10 -0.80 -3.82
N MET A 57 5.01 0.32 -4.54
CA MET A 57 5.85 0.55 -5.71
C MET A 57 7.33 0.55 -5.35
N ARG A 58 7.72 1.20 -4.25
CA ARG A 58 9.11 1.18 -3.77
C ARG A 58 9.56 -0.24 -3.41
N HIS A 59 8.72 -1.02 -2.75
CA HIS A 59 9.02 -2.42 -2.44
C HIS A 59 9.23 -3.25 -3.71
N ALA A 60 8.40 -3.04 -4.74
CA ALA A 60 8.53 -3.73 -6.02
C ALA A 60 9.82 -3.33 -6.76
N ILE A 61 10.12 -2.04 -6.82
CA ILE A 61 11.35 -1.53 -7.45
C ILE A 61 12.58 -2.15 -6.77
N ASN A 62 12.64 -2.06 -5.44
CA ASN A 62 13.80 -2.57 -4.69
C ASN A 62 13.99 -4.08 -4.84
N SER A 63 12.90 -4.83 -5.04
CA SER A 63 12.94 -6.29 -5.14
C SER A 63 13.22 -6.81 -6.55
N PHE A 64 12.79 -6.09 -7.60
CA PHE A 64 12.82 -6.61 -8.97
C PHE A 64 13.63 -5.76 -9.95
N VAL A 65 13.71 -4.45 -9.75
CA VAL A 65 14.46 -3.51 -10.61
C VAL A 65 15.19 -2.46 -9.75
N PRO A 66 16.05 -2.90 -8.81
CA PRO A 66 16.63 -1.98 -7.83
C PRO A 66 17.44 -0.86 -8.49
N GLY A 67 17.17 0.36 -8.06
CA GLY A 67 17.83 1.56 -8.61
C GLY A 67 17.34 2.02 -9.97
N GLU A 68 16.34 1.35 -10.55
CA GLU A 68 15.86 1.62 -11.93
C GLU A 68 14.33 1.87 -11.94
N PRO A 69 13.82 2.87 -11.22
CA PRO A 69 12.37 3.12 -11.13
C PRO A 69 11.72 3.45 -12.48
N GLU A 70 12.50 3.99 -13.42
CA GLU A 70 12.06 4.30 -14.79
C GLU A 70 11.66 3.06 -15.59
N ARG A 71 11.98 1.86 -15.11
CA ARG A 71 11.57 0.61 -15.74
C ARG A 71 10.12 0.24 -15.46
N ILE A 72 9.48 0.83 -14.45
CA ILE A 72 8.06 0.61 -14.18
C ILE A 72 7.23 1.29 -15.28
N THR A 73 6.41 0.52 -15.97
CA THR A 73 5.59 1.02 -17.08
C THR A 73 4.10 1.08 -16.75
N ARG A 74 3.65 0.31 -15.73
CA ARG A 74 2.25 0.31 -15.34
C ARG A 74 2.10 -0.07 -13.86
N PHE A 75 1.18 0.62 -13.20
CA PHE A 75 0.74 0.31 -11.84
C PHE A 75 -0.79 0.39 -11.80
N LYS A 76 -1.43 -0.70 -11.39
CA LYS A 76 -2.89 -0.77 -11.29
C LYS A 76 -3.26 -1.54 -10.03
N THR A 77 -4.26 -1.04 -9.29
CA THR A 77 -4.78 -1.73 -8.12
C THR A 77 -6.20 -1.26 -7.79
N ARG A 78 -6.85 -1.99 -6.91
CA ARG A 78 -8.11 -1.56 -6.30
C ARG A 78 -7.86 -1.30 -4.82
N ILE A 79 -8.33 -0.15 -4.34
CA ILE A 79 -8.36 0.20 -2.91
C ILE A 79 -9.55 -0.52 -2.30
N THR A 80 -9.32 -1.35 -1.29
CA THR A 80 -10.34 -2.24 -0.72
C THR A 80 -10.61 -2.03 0.76
N SER A 81 -9.67 -1.43 1.49
CA SER A 81 -9.89 -0.99 2.88
C SER A 81 -8.92 0.13 3.25
N PRO A 82 -9.29 1.01 4.20
CA PRO A 82 -8.42 2.12 4.59
C PRO A 82 -7.20 1.64 5.37
N VAL A 83 -6.11 2.41 5.27
CA VAL A 83 -4.91 2.26 6.09
C VAL A 83 -4.86 3.39 7.11
N HIS A 84 -4.57 3.06 8.36
CA HIS A 84 -4.32 4.06 9.40
C HIS A 84 -2.82 4.29 9.57
N PRO A 85 -2.34 5.54 9.68
CA PRO A 85 -0.95 5.81 10.04
C PRO A 85 -0.54 5.05 11.31
N GLY A 86 0.69 4.55 11.35
CA GLY A 86 1.18 3.71 12.45
C GLY A 86 1.00 2.22 12.24
N SER A 87 0.23 1.80 11.23
CA SER A 87 0.01 0.38 10.92
C SER A 87 1.28 -0.28 10.38
N THR A 88 1.47 -1.55 10.72
CA THR A 88 2.52 -2.39 10.12
C THR A 88 1.91 -3.21 9.00
N LEU A 89 2.41 -3.00 7.79
CA LEU A 89 1.87 -3.54 6.55
C LEU A 89 2.82 -4.56 5.93
N LYS A 90 2.27 -5.44 5.11
CA LYS A 90 3.02 -6.42 4.32
C LYS A 90 2.63 -6.30 2.85
N THR A 91 3.60 -6.04 1.99
CA THR A 91 3.43 -6.14 0.55
C THR A 91 3.77 -7.57 0.13
N LYS A 92 2.84 -8.22 -0.55
CA LYS A 92 3.03 -9.53 -1.17
C LYS A 92 3.17 -9.36 -2.67
N LEU A 93 4.24 -9.91 -3.25
CA LEU A 93 4.56 -9.78 -4.66
C LEU A 93 4.74 -11.17 -5.29
N TRP A 94 4.12 -11.37 -6.44
CA TRP A 94 4.21 -12.59 -7.24
C TRP A 94 4.70 -12.24 -8.64
N LYS A 95 5.80 -12.85 -9.08
CA LYS A 95 6.22 -12.77 -10.47
C LYS A 95 5.39 -13.77 -11.28
N VAL A 96 4.54 -13.27 -12.17
CA VAL A 96 3.62 -14.10 -12.97
C VAL A 96 4.00 -14.21 -14.44
N GLY A 97 5.00 -13.44 -14.87
CA GLY A 97 5.51 -13.46 -16.22
C GLY A 97 6.73 -12.57 -16.35
N GLU A 98 7.31 -12.51 -17.54
CA GLU A 98 8.40 -11.60 -17.83
C GLU A 98 7.91 -10.16 -17.74
N GLY A 99 8.53 -9.36 -16.84
CA GLY A 99 8.13 -7.97 -16.62
C GLY A 99 6.73 -7.78 -16.04
N GLU A 100 6.16 -8.80 -15.37
CA GLU A 100 4.81 -8.71 -14.83
C GLU A 100 4.73 -9.25 -13.40
N LEU A 101 4.23 -8.41 -12.49
CA LEU A 101 3.97 -8.76 -11.09
C LEU A 101 2.49 -8.65 -10.77
N ARG A 102 2.04 -9.49 -9.87
CA ARG A 102 0.81 -9.29 -9.10
C ARG A 102 1.18 -8.88 -7.70
N PHE A 103 0.33 -8.09 -7.05
CA PHE A 103 0.58 -7.71 -5.67
C PHE A 103 -0.69 -7.56 -4.85
N MET A 104 -0.48 -7.59 -3.54
CA MET A 104 -1.48 -7.32 -2.53
C MET A 104 -0.80 -6.59 -1.38
N LEU A 105 -1.49 -5.63 -0.77
CA LEU A 105 -1.06 -4.97 0.46
C LEU A 105 -2.01 -5.38 1.58
N VAL A 106 -1.48 -5.97 2.63
CA VAL A 106 -2.24 -6.48 3.76
C VAL A 106 -1.63 -6.00 5.08
N ASP A 107 -2.35 -6.15 6.19
CA ASP A 107 -1.74 -6.02 7.51
C ASP A 107 -0.68 -7.11 7.68
N ALA A 108 0.38 -6.81 8.43
CA ALA A 108 1.47 -7.77 8.64
C ALA A 108 1.00 -9.07 9.31
N ASP A 109 -0.08 -9.00 10.11
CA ASP A 109 -0.69 -10.13 10.81
C ASP A 109 -1.97 -10.66 10.13
N ALA A 110 -2.21 -10.30 8.87
CA ALA A 110 -3.44 -10.66 8.15
C ALA A 110 -3.65 -12.18 8.03
N ASP A 111 -2.58 -12.96 7.98
CA ASP A 111 -2.67 -14.42 7.91
C ASP A 111 -3.27 -15.02 9.20
N GLU A 112 -3.07 -14.36 10.35
CA GLU A 112 -3.64 -14.77 11.65
C GLU A 112 -5.02 -14.18 11.90
N THR A 113 -5.28 -12.93 11.47
CA THR A 113 -6.51 -12.21 11.77
C THR A 113 -7.61 -12.39 10.72
N GLY A 114 -7.25 -12.76 9.49
CA GLY A 114 -8.16 -12.80 8.36
C GLY A 114 -8.58 -11.41 7.87
N ALA A 115 -7.84 -10.36 8.23
CA ALA A 115 -8.16 -8.99 7.84
C ALA A 115 -8.17 -8.83 6.31
N LYS A 116 -9.08 -7.98 5.82
CA LYS A 116 -9.18 -7.70 4.38
C LYS A 116 -7.94 -6.96 3.87
N PRO A 117 -7.54 -7.20 2.60
CA PRO A 117 -6.47 -6.43 1.99
C PRO A 117 -6.81 -4.93 1.92
N HIS A 118 -5.78 -4.09 1.99
CA HIS A 118 -5.89 -2.65 1.76
C HIS A 118 -5.84 -2.32 0.27
N LEU A 119 -4.93 -3.00 -0.47
CA LEU A 119 -4.87 -3.01 -1.93
C LEU A 119 -4.98 -4.44 -2.42
N ASN A 120 -5.79 -4.66 -3.45
CA ASN A 120 -6.00 -5.97 -4.03
C ASN A 120 -6.03 -5.91 -5.56
N TRP A 121 -5.90 -7.08 -6.20
CA TRP A 121 -5.83 -7.22 -7.66
C TRP A 121 -4.76 -6.30 -8.28
N GLY A 122 -3.64 -6.16 -7.59
CA GLY A 122 -2.56 -5.32 -8.02
C GLY A 122 -1.79 -5.90 -9.21
N ILE A 123 -1.45 -5.02 -10.15
CA ILE A 123 -0.63 -5.33 -11.32
C ILE A 123 0.49 -4.30 -11.39
N ILE A 124 1.72 -4.77 -11.55
CA ILE A 124 2.87 -3.93 -11.89
C ILE A 124 3.49 -4.53 -13.14
N GLU A 125 3.71 -3.70 -14.15
CA GLU A 125 4.46 -4.08 -15.35
C GLU A 125 5.76 -3.28 -15.39
N TYR A 126 6.83 -3.93 -15.81
CA TYR A 126 8.13 -3.31 -15.98
C TYR A 126 8.87 -3.89 -17.20
N ARG A 127 9.82 -3.15 -17.70
CA ARG A 127 10.60 -3.53 -18.89
C ARG A 127 12.10 -3.70 -18.60
#